data_f63676a189b09c0dc8fd8a1608734a20
#
_entry.id   f63676a189b09c0dc8fd8a1608734a20
#
_cell.length_a   1.000
_cell.length_b   1.000
_cell.length_c   1.000
_cell.angle_alpha   90.00
_cell.angle_beta   90.00
_cell.angle_gamma   90.00
#
_symmetry.space_group_name_H-M   'P 1'
#
loop_
_entity.id
_entity.type
_entity.pdbx_description
1 polymer ?
#
loop_
_entity_poly.entity_id
_entity_poly.type
_entity_poly.pdbx_seq_one_letter_code
_entity_poly.pdbx_strand_id
1 'polypeptide(L)'
;MVLTVLTDDQIKAILADLTADEFESFRQVISHALHEYSTNATNIEDGTYHQPDRLSTENLKTGATTLYMPSVGPQGMGCKVVTLSSAKAAADPAKPAITPTGAVTLLSPEGQPVGFXXXXQRRSRPSAPPCPQPVCSRAADRGATIKHVNIINRRFSDQARVFLKQFYHVPAHIKEREGWAETTFSILTPGYGEFARLQRDQIREADVVYCCTPSTEDLFEAEVLTSHEGRRKGRLIAAIGSYTPQMRELPVGLLQMATKHEKAHWHFHKHAPEGGVIVVDTLDGALKEAGEVIAAGLQPTQLVELGELIMLRRMREEADDAEVESETASIAPSELDKLDFSGTPSIKSAFTSSDGDSRSSPSKESTTSSKGPHFLHRRSSSQRSTEKHKKEDALARWLRDGTVIYKSVGLGLMDLAVGMHLVELAKEKGIGTQVDGF
;
A
#
# COMPACT_ATOMS: atom_id res chain seq x y z
N MET A 1 18.17 -14.23 -27.76
CA MET A 1 17.06 -13.79 -26.89
C MET A 1 16.09 -12.90 -27.65
N VAL A 2 14.89 -12.75 -27.13
CA VAL A 2 13.81 -11.99 -27.78
C VAL A 2 13.37 -10.87 -26.82
N LEU A 3 13.47 -9.64 -27.27
CA LEU A 3 12.94 -8.48 -26.54
C LEU A 3 11.45 -8.32 -26.87
N THR A 4 10.60 -8.27 -25.86
CA THR A 4 9.15 -8.01 -26.02
C THR A 4 8.85 -6.54 -25.78
N VAL A 5 8.31 -5.86 -26.77
CA VAL A 5 7.90 -4.44 -26.68
C VAL A 5 6.38 -4.39 -26.60
N LEU A 6 5.86 -3.76 -25.52
CA LEU A 6 4.43 -3.60 -25.26
C LEU A 6 4.04 -2.13 -25.23
N THR A 7 3.12 -1.76 -26.09
CA THR A 7 2.51 -0.42 -26.06
C THR A 7 1.47 -0.31 -24.97
N ASP A 8 1.15 0.91 -24.57
CA ASP A 8 0.11 1.21 -23.56
C ASP A 8 -1.24 0.56 -23.91
N ASP A 9 -1.63 0.59 -25.20
CA ASP A 9 -2.90 0.01 -25.66
C ASP A 9 -2.88 -1.53 -25.56
N GLN A 10 -1.75 -2.17 -25.85
CA GLN A 10 -1.58 -3.62 -25.71
C GLN A 10 -1.63 -4.04 -24.23
N ILE A 11 -0.94 -3.30 -23.36
CA ILE A 11 -0.98 -3.55 -21.91
C ILE A 11 -2.42 -3.46 -21.40
N LYS A 12 -3.13 -2.40 -21.77
CA LYS A 12 -4.55 -2.22 -21.38
C LYS A 12 -5.44 -3.34 -21.90
N ALA A 13 -5.19 -3.81 -23.10
CA ALA A 13 -5.95 -4.94 -23.68
C ALA A 13 -5.71 -6.22 -22.87
N ILE A 14 -4.46 -6.52 -22.52
CA ILE A 14 -4.12 -7.67 -21.68
C ILE A 14 -4.83 -7.55 -20.32
N LEU A 15 -4.70 -6.39 -19.66
CA LEU A 15 -5.28 -6.17 -18.32
C LEU A 15 -6.82 -6.22 -18.32
N ALA A 16 -7.46 -5.82 -19.43
CA ALA A 16 -8.92 -5.88 -19.56
C ALA A 16 -9.44 -7.29 -19.80
N ASP A 17 -8.59 -8.18 -20.30
CA ASP A 17 -8.93 -9.57 -20.66
C ASP A 17 -8.39 -10.59 -19.64
N LEU A 18 -7.92 -10.15 -18.48
CA LEU A 18 -7.41 -11.05 -17.44
C LEU A 18 -8.52 -11.96 -16.90
N THR A 19 -8.23 -13.23 -16.84
CA THR A 19 -9.05 -14.19 -16.09
C THR A 19 -8.84 -13.98 -14.59
N ALA A 20 -9.69 -14.60 -13.76
CA ALA A 20 -9.55 -14.55 -12.32
C ALA A 20 -8.20 -15.14 -11.84
N ASP A 21 -7.80 -16.26 -12.46
CA ASP A 21 -6.54 -16.93 -12.12
C ASP A 21 -5.32 -16.12 -12.54
N GLU A 22 -5.33 -15.50 -13.72
CA GLU A 22 -4.27 -14.61 -14.17
C GLU A 22 -4.15 -13.39 -13.23
N PHE A 23 -5.28 -12.81 -12.83
CA PHE A 23 -5.31 -11.69 -11.89
C PHE A 23 -4.73 -12.11 -10.52
N GLU A 24 -5.11 -13.30 -10.04
CA GLU A 24 -4.57 -13.84 -8.77
C GLU A 24 -3.06 -14.09 -8.89
N SER A 25 -2.58 -14.56 -10.03
CA SER A 25 -1.15 -14.71 -10.29
C SER A 25 -0.40 -13.39 -10.17
N PHE A 26 -0.91 -12.30 -10.77
CA PHE A 26 -0.34 -10.95 -10.60
C PHE A 26 -0.29 -10.53 -9.13
N ARG A 27 -1.38 -10.80 -8.39
CA ARG A 27 -1.47 -10.48 -6.96
C ARG A 27 -0.40 -11.24 -6.16
N GLN A 28 -0.21 -12.52 -6.47
CA GLN A 28 0.81 -13.36 -5.81
C GLN A 28 2.23 -12.87 -6.09
N VAL A 29 2.52 -12.52 -7.34
CA VAL A 29 3.83 -12.00 -7.76
C VAL A 29 4.18 -10.72 -6.96
N ILE A 30 3.24 -9.78 -6.89
CA ILE A 30 3.43 -8.53 -6.11
C ILE A 30 3.59 -8.85 -4.61
N SER A 31 2.74 -9.74 -4.08
CA SER A 31 2.78 -10.12 -2.66
C SER A 31 4.11 -10.76 -2.30
N HIS A 32 4.61 -11.63 -3.15
CA HIS A 32 5.91 -12.28 -2.95
C HIS A 32 7.06 -11.26 -2.96
N ALA A 33 7.07 -10.37 -3.97
CA ALA A 33 8.12 -9.36 -4.09
C ALA A 33 8.15 -8.41 -2.89
N LEU A 34 6.97 -7.95 -2.43
CA LEU A 34 6.86 -7.06 -1.28
C LEU A 34 7.24 -7.76 0.03
N HIS A 35 6.83 -9.02 0.18
CA HIS A 35 7.16 -9.82 1.35
C HIS A 35 8.67 -10.02 1.45
N GLU A 36 9.31 -10.46 0.38
CA GLU A 36 10.77 -10.67 0.35
C GLU A 36 11.54 -9.37 0.56
N TYR A 37 11.08 -8.28 -0.04
CA TYR A 37 11.70 -6.96 0.14
C TYR A 37 11.68 -6.54 1.62
N SER A 38 10.53 -6.67 2.29
CA SER A 38 10.38 -6.24 3.70
C SER A 38 11.10 -7.17 4.69
N THR A 39 11.19 -8.47 4.39
CA THR A 39 11.80 -9.44 5.31
C THR A 39 13.32 -9.58 5.14
N ASN A 40 13.82 -9.37 3.93
CA ASN A 40 15.23 -9.59 3.59
C ASN A 40 16.04 -8.28 3.42
N ALA A 41 15.50 -7.15 3.85
CA ALA A 41 16.13 -5.84 3.72
C ALA A 41 17.52 -5.73 4.38
N THR A 42 17.87 -6.68 5.24
CA THR A 42 19.14 -6.70 5.96
C THR A 42 20.26 -7.54 5.27
N ASN A 43 19.94 -8.37 4.27
CA ASN A 43 20.88 -9.30 3.65
C ASN A 43 21.03 -9.04 2.14
N ILE A 44 21.80 -8.01 1.80
CA ILE A 44 22.11 -7.64 0.40
C ILE A 44 22.87 -8.76 -0.35
N GLU A 45 23.54 -9.65 0.37
CA GLU A 45 24.39 -10.71 -0.21
C GLU A 45 23.61 -11.88 -0.83
N ASP A 46 22.34 -12.05 -0.48
CA ASP A 46 21.55 -13.21 -0.89
C ASP A 46 20.74 -13.00 -2.20
N GLY A 47 21.03 -11.94 -2.96
CA GLY A 47 20.42 -11.71 -4.28
C GLY A 47 18.93 -11.40 -4.26
N THR A 48 18.41 -10.93 -3.13
CA THR A 48 17.03 -10.58 -2.94
C THR A 48 16.68 -9.20 -3.55
N TYR A 49 15.44 -8.83 -3.45
CA TYR A 49 14.96 -7.57 -4.00
C TYR A 49 15.67 -6.35 -3.41
N HIS A 50 16.14 -5.49 -4.29
CA HIS A 50 16.80 -4.24 -3.90
C HIS A 50 16.20 -3.06 -4.67
N GLN A 51 15.90 -2.00 -3.96
CA GLN A 51 15.30 -0.78 -4.50
C GLN A 51 16.22 0.41 -4.17
N PRO A 52 17.11 0.79 -5.09
CA PRO A 52 17.91 2.01 -4.89
C PRO A 52 17.03 3.27 -4.81
N ASP A 53 17.55 4.31 -4.18
CA ASP A 53 16.87 5.61 -4.12
C ASP A 53 16.55 6.11 -5.54
N ARG A 54 15.35 6.64 -5.70
CA ARG A 54 14.96 7.19 -6.99
C ARG A 54 15.73 8.50 -7.30
N LEU A 55 16.07 8.67 -8.56
CA LEU A 55 16.67 9.89 -9.05
C LEU A 55 15.60 10.75 -9.74
N SER A 56 15.65 12.06 -9.54
CA SER A 56 14.77 12.99 -10.24
C SER A 56 15.56 14.05 -11.00
N THR A 57 15.07 14.38 -12.19
CA THR A 57 15.62 15.48 -12.98
C THR A 57 14.49 16.42 -13.40
N GLU A 58 14.76 17.72 -13.40
CA GLU A 58 13.78 18.73 -13.79
C GLU A 58 14.20 19.45 -15.06
N ASN A 59 13.29 19.54 -16.03
CA ASN A 59 13.46 20.35 -17.22
C ASN A 59 12.87 21.74 -16.93
N LEU A 60 13.74 22.71 -16.72
CA LEU A 60 13.35 24.08 -16.35
C LEU A 60 12.49 24.79 -17.42
N LYS A 61 12.66 24.42 -18.70
CA LYS A 61 11.89 25.04 -19.80
C LYS A 61 10.44 24.59 -19.80
N THR A 62 10.20 23.29 -19.65
CA THR A 62 8.87 22.71 -19.74
C THR A 62 8.19 22.59 -18.35
N GLY A 63 8.97 22.61 -17.27
CA GLY A 63 8.48 22.29 -15.93
C GLY A 63 8.20 20.82 -15.77
N ALA A 64 8.81 19.96 -16.59
CA ALA A 64 8.69 18.51 -16.49
C ALA A 64 9.66 17.98 -15.43
N THR A 65 9.18 17.09 -14.57
CA THR A 65 10.04 16.28 -13.69
C THR A 65 10.07 14.86 -14.24
N THR A 66 11.25 14.29 -14.41
CA THR A 66 11.44 12.89 -14.78
C THR A 66 12.01 12.14 -13.58
N LEU A 67 11.33 11.08 -13.20
CA LEU A 67 11.74 10.18 -12.12
C LEU A 67 12.33 8.91 -12.72
N TYR A 68 13.47 8.47 -12.21
CA TYR A 68 14.14 7.22 -12.57
C TYR A 68 14.11 6.33 -11.34
N MET A 69 13.50 5.17 -11.46
CA MET A 69 13.25 4.27 -10.34
C MET A 69 13.84 2.89 -10.67
N PRO A 70 15.14 2.70 -10.39
CA PRO A 70 15.77 1.40 -10.62
C PRO A 70 15.31 0.39 -9.58
N SER A 71 15.35 -0.89 -9.94
CA SER A 71 15.01 -2.00 -9.05
C SER A 71 15.72 -3.26 -9.52
N VAL A 72 16.07 -4.11 -8.57
CA VAL A 72 16.73 -5.39 -8.79
C VAL A 72 15.97 -6.47 -8.01
N GLY A 73 15.87 -7.64 -8.59
CA GLY A 73 15.24 -8.80 -7.96
C GLY A 73 15.76 -10.11 -8.54
N PRO A 74 15.33 -11.24 -8.02
CA PRO A 74 15.80 -12.56 -8.49
C PRO A 74 15.50 -12.80 -9.98
N GLN A 75 14.44 -12.20 -10.49
CA GLN A 75 14.01 -12.36 -11.89
C GLN A 75 14.78 -11.43 -12.86
N GLY A 76 15.55 -10.48 -12.34
CA GLY A 76 16.28 -9.53 -13.17
C GLY A 76 16.32 -8.12 -12.62
N MET A 77 16.52 -7.18 -13.51
CA MET A 77 16.65 -5.77 -13.17
C MET A 77 15.63 -4.95 -13.97
N GLY A 78 15.21 -3.82 -13.40
CA GLY A 78 14.29 -2.90 -14.08
C GLY A 78 14.60 -1.46 -13.80
N CYS A 79 14.16 -0.61 -14.71
CA CYS A 79 14.15 0.82 -14.46
C CYS A 79 12.85 1.42 -15.00
N LYS A 80 12.05 1.95 -14.09
CA LYS A 80 10.89 2.74 -14.46
C LYS A 80 11.31 4.18 -14.65
N VAL A 81 10.99 4.74 -15.79
CA VAL A 81 11.20 6.16 -16.07
C VAL A 81 9.84 6.80 -16.30
N VAL A 82 9.49 7.81 -15.49
CA VAL A 82 8.20 8.50 -15.63
C VAL A 82 8.41 10.02 -15.63
N THR A 83 7.79 10.70 -16.59
CA THR A 83 7.84 12.17 -16.72
C THR A 83 6.43 12.73 -16.45
N LEU A 84 6.37 13.74 -15.60
CA LEU A 84 5.13 14.39 -15.18
C LEU A 84 5.36 15.89 -14.92
N SER A 85 4.31 16.66 -14.74
CA SER A 85 4.45 18.06 -14.36
C SER A 85 5.07 18.17 -12.97
N SER A 86 6.05 19.02 -12.77
CA SER A 86 6.52 19.35 -11.42
C SER A 86 5.36 20.00 -10.64
N ALA A 87 5.40 19.91 -9.31
CA ALA A 87 4.38 20.52 -8.46
C ALA A 87 4.22 22.02 -8.74
N LYS A 88 5.34 22.69 -8.97
CA LYS A 88 5.42 24.13 -9.32
C LYS A 88 4.78 24.42 -10.69
N ALA A 89 5.05 23.59 -11.69
CA ALA A 89 4.45 23.74 -13.02
C ALA A 89 2.95 23.37 -13.02
N ALA A 90 2.56 22.40 -12.22
CA ALA A 90 1.15 22.00 -12.07
C ALA A 90 0.30 23.10 -11.42
N ALA A 91 0.91 23.92 -10.57
CA ALA A 91 0.23 25.06 -9.92
C ALA A 91 0.11 26.28 -10.85
N ASP A 92 0.96 26.38 -11.89
CA ASP A 92 1.00 27.53 -12.79
C ASP A 92 -0.06 27.38 -13.91
N PRO A 93 -1.10 28.21 -13.94
CA PRO A 93 -2.13 28.13 -15.00
C PRO A 93 -1.61 28.52 -16.40
N ALA A 94 -0.47 29.20 -16.49
CA ALA A 94 0.13 29.61 -17.78
C ALA A 94 0.89 28.45 -18.44
N LYS A 95 1.23 27.40 -17.69
CA LYS A 95 1.95 26.24 -18.21
C LYS A 95 0.98 25.11 -18.58
N PRO A 96 1.14 24.50 -19.75
CA PRO A 96 0.30 23.34 -20.09
C PRO A 96 0.62 22.17 -19.16
N ALA A 97 -0.42 21.52 -18.66
CA ALA A 97 -0.24 20.31 -17.84
C ALA A 97 0.38 19.20 -18.70
N ILE A 98 1.49 18.67 -18.23
CA ILE A 98 2.17 17.54 -18.87
C ILE A 98 1.42 16.26 -18.46
N THR A 99 0.91 15.55 -19.46
CA THR A 99 0.30 14.25 -19.23
C THR A 99 1.40 13.27 -18.78
N PRO A 100 1.23 12.56 -17.68
CA PRO A 100 2.24 11.59 -17.26
C PRO A 100 2.52 10.57 -18.36
N THR A 101 3.81 10.42 -18.70
CA THR A 101 4.27 9.43 -19.67
C THR A 101 5.47 8.69 -19.07
N GLY A 102 5.61 7.44 -19.40
CA GLY A 102 6.72 6.68 -18.88
C GLY A 102 6.97 5.39 -19.62
N ALA A 103 8.03 4.73 -19.22
CA ALA A 103 8.40 3.41 -19.70
C ALA A 103 9.06 2.62 -18.59
N VAL A 104 8.94 1.31 -18.68
CA VAL A 104 9.68 0.39 -17.82
C VAL A 104 10.58 -0.44 -18.75
N THR A 105 11.87 -0.44 -18.48
CA THR A 105 12.86 -1.31 -19.13
C THR A 105 13.11 -2.49 -18.21
N LEU A 106 13.10 -3.70 -18.76
CA LEU A 106 13.30 -4.94 -18.02
C LEU A 106 14.48 -5.70 -18.61
N LEU A 107 15.39 -6.11 -17.75
CA LEU A 107 16.59 -6.87 -18.09
C LEU A 107 16.59 -8.19 -17.32
N SER A 108 17.12 -9.24 -17.93
CA SER A 108 17.36 -10.53 -17.25
C SER A 108 18.41 -10.36 -16.14
N PRO A 109 18.61 -11.37 -15.28
CA PRO A 109 19.70 -11.32 -14.29
C PRO A 109 21.08 -11.10 -14.91
N GLU A 110 21.28 -11.53 -16.16
CA GLU A 110 22.55 -11.37 -16.91
C GLU A 110 22.62 -9.99 -17.61
N GLY A 111 21.63 -9.13 -17.44
CA GLY A 111 21.60 -7.78 -18.01
C GLY A 111 21.10 -7.69 -19.46
N GLN A 112 20.49 -8.75 -19.98
CA GLN A 112 19.99 -8.74 -21.34
C GLN A 112 18.56 -8.18 -21.42
N PRO A 113 18.23 -7.36 -22.44
CA PRO A 113 16.88 -6.80 -22.58
C PRO A 113 15.81 -7.88 -22.78
N VAL A 114 14.82 -7.91 -21.90
CA VAL A 114 13.70 -8.86 -21.89
C VAL A 114 12.40 -8.17 -22.29
N GLY A 115 12.17 -6.95 -21.77
CA GLY A 115 10.91 -6.24 -21.95
C GLY A 115 11.05 -4.72 -21.97
N PHE A 116 10.11 -4.07 -22.67
CA PHE A 116 10.00 -2.62 -22.69
C PHE A 116 8.52 -2.20 -22.73
N UNK A 117 7.92 -1.56 -21.72
CA UNK A 117 6.61 -1.26 -21.57
C UNK A 117 6.41 0.15 -21.77
N UNK A 118 5.61 0.76 -22.29
CA UNK A 118 5.37 2.01 -22.49
C UNK A 118 4.16 2.38 -21.82
N UNK A 119 4.03 3.12 -21.20
CA UNK A 119 3.03 3.63 -20.54
C UNK A 119 2.80 4.98 -21.03
N UNK A 120 2.31 5.10 -21.75
CA UNK A 120 2.07 6.27 -22.27
C UNK A 120 0.72 6.53 -22.08
N GLN A 121 0.29 7.41 -21.34
CA GLN A 121 -1.08 7.95 -21.26
C GLN A 121 -1.34 8.90 -22.43
N ARG A 122 -1.67 8.36 -23.55
CA ARG A 122 -2.08 9.19 -24.71
C ARG A 122 -3.48 9.80 -24.47
N ARG A 123 -3.63 11.06 -24.89
CA ARG A 123 -4.90 11.79 -24.82
C ARG A 123 -5.97 11.26 -25.80
N SER A 124 -5.67 10.24 -26.59
CA SER A 124 -6.52 9.80 -27.70
C SER A 124 -7.11 8.41 -27.48
N ARG A 125 -8.40 8.38 -27.43
CA ARG A 125 -9.37 7.25 -27.35
C ARG A 125 -9.54 6.66 -25.96
N PRO A 126 -10.79 6.46 -25.54
CA PRO A 126 -11.09 5.78 -24.29
C PRO A 126 -10.91 4.29 -24.45
N SER A 127 -9.71 3.81 -24.17
CA SER A 127 -9.55 2.42 -23.81
C SER A 127 -10.18 2.25 -22.41
N ALA A 128 -10.81 1.13 -22.18
CA ALA A 128 -11.41 0.84 -20.88
C ALA A 128 -10.39 1.08 -19.76
N PRO A 129 -10.78 1.66 -18.63
CA PRO A 129 -9.88 1.82 -17.51
C PRO A 129 -9.44 0.45 -17.02
N PRO A 130 -8.25 0.32 -16.48
CA PRO A 130 -8.04 -0.82 -15.60
C PRO A 130 -9.15 -0.74 -14.54
N CYS A 131 -10.00 -1.74 -14.54
CA CYS A 131 -11.04 -1.86 -13.53
C CYS A 131 -10.40 -1.71 -12.15
N PRO A 132 -10.98 -0.98 -11.20
CA PRO A 132 -10.50 -1.00 -9.82
C PRO A 132 -10.81 -2.37 -9.17
N GLN A 133 -10.41 -3.43 -9.86
CA GLN A 133 -10.71 -4.82 -9.50
C GLN A 133 -10.23 -5.24 -8.10
N PRO A 134 -9.08 -4.75 -7.58
CA PRO A 134 -8.66 -5.21 -6.24
C PRO A 134 -9.60 -4.78 -5.11
N VAL A 135 -10.29 -3.66 -5.28
CA VAL A 135 -11.27 -3.20 -4.28
C VAL A 135 -12.60 -3.91 -4.46
N CYS A 136 -12.97 -4.18 -5.73
CA CYS A 136 -14.25 -4.83 -6.06
C CYS A 136 -14.26 -6.33 -5.74
N SER A 137 -13.17 -7.07 -6.00
CA SER A 137 -13.14 -8.51 -5.79
C SER A 137 -13.31 -8.90 -4.30
N ARG A 138 -12.73 -8.14 -3.39
CA ARG A 138 -12.92 -8.38 -1.94
C ARG A 138 -14.33 -8.06 -1.45
N ALA A 139 -15.01 -7.13 -2.12
CA ALA A 139 -16.40 -6.85 -1.81
C ALA A 139 -17.30 -8.01 -2.24
N ALA A 140 -17.03 -8.60 -3.41
CA ALA A 140 -17.78 -9.74 -3.94
C ALA A 140 -17.66 -10.99 -3.06
N ASP A 141 -16.45 -11.30 -2.58
CA ASP A 141 -16.19 -12.44 -1.70
C ASP A 141 -16.98 -12.38 -0.37
N ARG A 142 -17.38 -11.18 0.04
CA ARG A 142 -18.14 -10.96 1.29
C ARG A 142 -19.62 -10.63 1.02
N GLY A 143 -20.07 -10.76 -0.22
CA GLY A 143 -21.42 -10.37 -0.60
C GLY A 143 -21.68 -8.86 -0.51
N ALA A 144 -20.62 -8.05 -0.43
CA ALA A 144 -20.75 -6.60 -0.38
C ALA A 144 -20.87 -6.03 -1.78
N THR A 145 -21.81 -5.12 -1.98
CA THR A 145 -22.03 -4.42 -3.25
C THR A 145 -21.54 -2.98 -3.16
N ILE A 146 -20.96 -2.49 -4.23
CA ILE A 146 -20.59 -1.07 -4.33
C ILE A 146 -21.85 -0.28 -4.71
N LYS A 147 -22.32 0.56 -3.81
CA LYS A 147 -23.55 1.36 -4.02
C LYS A 147 -23.28 2.70 -4.67
N HIS A 148 -22.21 3.38 -4.26
CA HIS A 148 -21.92 4.74 -4.71
C HIS A 148 -20.43 4.90 -5.00
N VAL A 149 -20.11 5.57 -6.12
CA VAL A 149 -18.75 6.02 -6.44
C VAL A 149 -18.81 7.54 -6.65
N ASN A 150 -18.23 8.28 -5.73
CA ASN A 150 -18.21 9.74 -5.74
C ASN A 150 -16.82 10.23 -6.18
N ILE A 151 -16.75 10.89 -7.31
CA ILE A 151 -15.51 11.44 -7.87
C ILE A 151 -15.44 12.92 -7.47
N ILE A 152 -14.49 13.26 -6.60
CA ILE A 152 -14.25 14.64 -6.19
C ILE A 152 -13.08 15.17 -7.00
N ASN A 153 -13.29 16.23 -7.78
CA ASN A 153 -12.25 16.76 -8.64
C ASN A 153 -12.25 18.30 -8.60
N ARG A 154 -11.06 18.89 -8.70
CA ARG A 154 -10.87 20.35 -8.64
C ARG A 154 -11.65 21.10 -9.73
N ARG A 155 -11.87 20.48 -10.89
CA ARG A 155 -12.59 21.08 -12.02
C ARG A 155 -13.46 20.03 -12.72
N PHE A 156 -14.57 20.47 -13.25
CA PHE A 156 -15.36 19.63 -14.15
C PHE A 156 -14.68 19.65 -15.53
N SER A 157 -13.74 18.73 -15.72
CA SER A 157 -12.91 18.66 -16.92
C SER A 157 -13.39 17.55 -17.85
N ASP A 158 -12.96 17.62 -19.11
CA ASP A 158 -13.20 16.54 -20.08
C ASP A 158 -12.57 15.22 -19.62
N GLN A 159 -11.42 15.27 -18.93
CA GLN A 159 -10.78 14.09 -18.34
C GLN A 159 -11.67 13.44 -17.28
N ALA A 160 -12.26 14.22 -16.38
CA ALA A 160 -13.18 13.72 -15.37
C ALA A 160 -14.43 13.11 -16.01
N ARG A 161 -14.92 13.74 -17.07
CA ARG A 161 -16.06 13.23 -17.85
C ARG A 161 -15.72 11.92 -18.57
N VAL A 162 -14.55 11.84 -19.20
CA VAL A 162 -14.06 10.61 -19.85
C VAL A 162 -13.90 9.49 -18.83
N PHE A 163 -13.29 9.79 -17.67
CA PHE A 163 -13.13 8.83 -16.59
C PHE A 163 -14.47 8.26 -16.11
N LEU A 164 -15.47 9.12 -15.92
CA LEU A 164 -16.83 8.67 -15.55
C LEU A 164 -17.44 7.77 -16.64
N LYS A 165 -17.29 8.16 -17.91
CA LYS A 165 -17.80 7.37 -19.04
C LYS A 165 -17.22 5.97 -19.09
N GLN A 166 -15.97 5.79 -18.68
CA GLN A 166 -15.32 4.48 -18.67
C GLN A 166 -16.10 3.47 -17.81
N PHE A 167 -16.62 3.89 -16.66
CA PHE A 167 -17.43 3.01 -15.80
C PHE A 167 -18.75 2.60 -16.49
N TYR A 168 -19.33 3.47 -17.27
CA TYR A 168 -20.56 3.15 -18.01
C TYR A 168 -20.32 2.14 -19.13
N HIS A 169 -19.13 2.16 -19.74
CA HIS A 169 -18.78 1.26 -20.85
C HIS A 169 -18.37 -0.14 -20.42
N VAL A 170 -18.14 -0.39 -19.13
CA VAL A 170 -17.85 -1.76 -18.65
C VAL A 170 -19.07 -2.65 -18.94
N PRO A 171 -18.88 -3.84 -19.53
CA PRO A 171 -19.99 -4.75 -19.88
C PRO A 171 -20.85 -5.11 -18.66
N ALA A 172 -22.16 -5.26 -18.89
CA ALA A 172 -23.13 -5.53 -17.83
C ALA A 172 -22.79 -6.80 -17.03
N HIS A 173 -22.41 -7.87 -17.72
CA HIS A 173 -22.07 -9.14 -17.07
C HIS A 173 -20.88 -9.02 -16.11
N ILE A 174 -19.92 -8.12 -16.40
CA ILE A 174 -18.80 -7.83 -15.48
C ILE A 174 -19.31 -7.07 -14.25
N LYS A 175 -20.17 -6.07 -14.48
CA LYS A 175 -20.76 -5.30 -13.36
C LYS A 175 -21.58 -6.18 -12.43
N GLU A 176 -22.33 -7.12 -13.00
CA GLU A 176 -23.12 -8.10 -12.23
C GLU A 176 -22.22 -9.03 -11.43
N ARG A 177 -21.23 -9.63 -12.09
CA ARG A 177 -20.26 -10.52 -11.45
C ARG A 177 -19.53 -9.86 -10.29
N GLU A 178 -19.11 -8.58 -10.46
CA GLU A 178 -18.33 -7.85 -9.47
C GLU A 178 -19.20 -7.07 -8.46
N GLY A 179 -20.51 -7.23 -8.49
CA GLY A 179 -21.43 -6.67 -7.50
C GLY A 179 -21.63 -5.16 -7.56
N TRP A 180 -21.51 -4.55 -8.75
CA TRP A 180 -21.72 -3.10 -8.93
C TRP A 180 -22.65 -2.72 -10.08
N ALA A 181 -23.55 -3.63 -10.45
CA ALA A 181 -24.55 -3.37 -11.49
C ALA A 181 -25.45 -2.16 -11.17
N GLU A 182 -25.81 -2.02 -9.89
CA GLU A 182 -26.70 -0.96 -9.39
C GLU A 182 -25.94 0.26 -8.87
N THR A 183 -24.63 0.36 -9.13
CA THR A 183 -23.77 1.43 -8.59
C THR A 183 -24.12 2.78 -9.22
N THR A 184 -24.29 3.79 -8.39
CA THR A 184 -24.44 5.18 -8.84
C THR A 184 -23.08 5.90 -8.85
N PHE A 185 -22.90 6.74 -9.86
CA PHE A 185 -21.65 7.50 -10.04
C PHE A 185 -21.94 8.98 -10.02
N SER A 186 -21.18 9.75 -9.27
CA SER A 186 -21.30 11.20 -9.21
C SER A 186 -19.94 11.90 -9.38
N ILE A 187 -19.97 13.15 -9.85
CA ILE A 187 -18.81 14.04 -9.88
C ILE A 187 -19.16 15.29 -9.07
N LEU A 188 -18.32 15.60 -8.08
CA LEU A 188 -18.44 16.80 -7.28
C LEU A 188 -17.25 17.73 -7.54
N THR A 189 -17.51 19.02 -7.77
CA THR A 189 -16.47 20.03 -8.03
C THR A 189 -16.74 21.29 -7.23
N PRO A 190 -15.71 22.11 -6.92
CA PRO A 190 -15.89 23.36 -6.17
C PRO A 190 -16.80 24.40 -6.82
N GLY A 191 -17.10 24.27 -8.11
CA GLY A 191 -18.09 25.13 -8.78
C GLY A 191 -19.53 24.92 -8.31
N TYR A 192 -19.79 23.87 -7.53
CA TYR A 192 -21.10 23.61 -6.95
C TYR A 192 -21.23 24.34 -5.61
N GLY A 193 -22.32 25.11 -5.43
CA GLY A 193 -22.49 25.99 -4.27
C GLY A 193 -22.43 25.30 -2.89
N GLU A 194 -22.78 24.02 -2.82
CA GLU A 194 -22.75 23.23 -1.57
C GLU A 194 -21.54 22.30 -1.49
N PHE A 195 -20.51 22.59 -2.25
CA PHE A 195 -19.33 21.71 -2.40
C PHE A 195 -18.75 21.26 -1.04
N ALA A 196 -18.45 22.20 -0.16
CA ALA A 196 -17.80 21.90 1.13
C ALA A 196 -18.66 20.98 2.00
N ARG A 197 -19.98 21.19 2.02
CA ARG A 197 -20.91 20.32 2.76
C ARG A 197 -20.96 18.92 2.15
N LEU A 198 -21.17 18.83 0.84
CA LEU A 198 -21.29 17.55 0.14
C LEU A 198 -19.98 16.77 0.17
N GLN A 199 -18.82 17.43 0.05
CA GLN A 199 -17.51 16.81 0.18
C GLN A 199 -17.37 16.16 1.56
N ARG A 200 -17.69 16.91 2.61
CA ARG A 200 -17.64 16.42 4.00
C ARG A 200 -18.55 15.20 4.18
N ASP A 201 -19.79 15.28 3.71
CA ASP A 201 -20.77 14.20 3.84
C ASP A 201 -20.32 12.95 3.07
N GLN A 202 -19.89 13.11 1.81
CA GLN A 202 -19.41 11.99 0.98
C GLN A 202 -18.18 11.30 1.58
N ILE A 203 -17.22 12.06 2.12
CA ILE A 203 -16.01 11.51 2.75
C ILE A 203 -16.38 10.76 4.06
N ARG A 204 -17.31 11.30 4.84
CA ARG A 204 -17.79 10.65 6.08
C ARG A 204 -18.53 9.34 5.81
N GLU A 205 -19.31 9.30 4.75
CA GLU A 205 -20.10 8.11 4.38
C GLU A 205 -19.25 7.03 3.69
N ALA A 206 -18.14 7.41 3.07
CA ALA A 206 -17.31 6.50 2.30
C ALA A 206 -16.70 5.37 3.18
N ASP A 207 -16.73 4.15 2.67
CA ASP A 207 -15.98 3.01 3.22
C ASP A 207 -14.55 3.00 2.71
N VAL A 208 -14.34 3.52 1.48
CA VAL A 208 -13.01 3.66 0.88
C VAL A 208 -12.85 5.11 0.37
N VAL A 209 -11.78 5.76 0.77
CA VAL A 209 -11.37 7.08 0.26
C VAL A 209 -10.07 6.89 -0.52
N TYR A 210 -10.08 7.22 -1.81
CA TYR A 210 -8.92 7.03 -2.67
C TYR A 210 -8.39 8.40 -3.12
N CYS A 211 -7.24 8.79 -2.57
CA CYS A 211 -6.56 10.05 -2.88
C CYS A 211 -5.47 9.79 -3.93
N CYS A 212 -5.53 10.50 -5.05
CA CYS A 212 -4.59 10.34 -6.16
C CYS A 212 -4.25 11.69 -6.80
N THR A 213 -4.17 12.72 -5.98
CA THR A 213 -3.95 14.11 -6.42
C THR A 213 -2.54 14.56 -6.04
N PRO A 214 -1.72 15.02 -7.00
CA PRO A 214 -0.40 15.59 -6.69
C PRO A 214 -0.58 16.99 -6.06
N SER A 215 -1.08 17.02 -4.83
CA SER A 215 -1.39 18.24 -4.08
C SER A 215 -0.24 18.62 -3.15
N THR A 216 -0.11 19.92 -2.86
CA THR A 216 0.75 20.44 -1.82
C THR A 216 -0.04 20.86 -0.58
N GLU A 217 -1.36 20.71 -0.63
CA GLU A 217 -2.29 21.05 0.45
C GLU A 217 -3.20 19.86 0.74
N ASP A 218 -3.70 19.79 1.97
CA ASP A 218 -4.65 18.78 2.40
C ASP A 218 -5.91 18.79 1.51
N LEU A 219 -6.36 17.63 1.08
CA LEU A 219 -7.54 17.51 0.21
C LEU A 219 -8.86 17.76 0.95
N PHE A 220 -8.85 17.64 2.27
CA PHE A 220 -10.00 17.86 3.15
C PHE A 220 -9.54 18.16 4.57
N GLU A 221 -10.42 18.77 5.35
CA GLU A 221 -10.13 19.12 6.75
C GLU A 221 -10.03 17.89 7.64
N ALA A 222 -9.11 17.91 8.62
CA ALA A 222 -8.90 16.79 9.54
C ALA A 222 -10.19 16.39 10.27
N GLU A 223 -10.98 17.38 10.72
CA GLU A 223 -12.22 17.19 11.47
C GLU A 223 -13.26 16.33 10.75
N VAL A 224 -13.20 16.26 9.43
CA VAL A 224 -14.12 15.42 8.65
C VAL A 224 -14.06 13.97 9.14
N LEU A 225 -12.85 13.47 9.43
CA LEU A 225 -12.63 12.07 9.85
C LEU A 225 -12.15 11.91 11.30
N THR A 226 -11.63 12.97 11.95
CA THR A 226 -11.16 12.86 13.34
C THR A 226 -12.23 13.23 14.38
N SER A 227 -13.32 13.88 13.98
CA SER A 227 -14.44 14.17 14.86
C SER A 227 -15.13 12.87 15.34
N HIS A 228 -15.91 12.97 16.39
CA HIS A 228 -16.71 11.85 16.91
C HIS A 228 -17.53 11.17 15.80
N GLU A 229 -18.18 11.96 14.96
CA GLU A 229 -18.99 11.44 13.85
C GLU A 229 -18.10 10.81 12.75
N GLY A 230 -16.95 11.41 12.45
CA GLY A 230 -16.01 10.88 11.47
C GLY A 230 -15.43 9.52 11.85
N ARG A 231 -15.31 9.25 13.17
CA ARG A 231 -14.76 8.00 13.70
C ARG A 231 -15.81 6.88 13.92
N ARG A 232 -17.06 7.13 13.60
CA ARG A 232 -18.16 6.15 13.86
C ARG A 232 -18.01 4.83 13.10
N LYS A 233 -17.24 4.83 12.01
CA LYS A 233 -16.98 3.60 11.25
C LYS A 233 -15.53 3.52 10.82
N GLY A 234 -15.03 2.30 10.70
CA GLY A 234 -13.74 2.03 10.10
C GLY A 234 -13.78 2.25 8.59
N ARG A 235 -12.64 2.55 7.99
CA ARG A 235 -12.52 2.77 6.54
C ARG A 235 -11.12 2.56 6.05
N LEU A 236 -10.99 2.34 4.75
CA LEU A 236 -9.70 2.33 4.07
C LEU A 236 -9.48 3.68 3.40
N ILE A 237 -8.34 4.30 3.66
CA ILE A 237 -7.91 5.53 3.01
C ILE A 237 -6.62 5.21 2.26
N ALA A 238 -6.64 5.28 0.93
CA ALA A 238 -5.46 5.08 0.10
C ALA A 238 -4.97 6.44 -0.43
N ALA A 239 -3.74 6.80 -0.15
CA ALA A 239 -3.11 8.06 -0.57
C ALA A 239 -1.87 7.76 -1.40
N ILE A 240 -1.92 8.05 -2.69
CA ILE A 240 -0.87 7.70 -3.65
C ILE A 240 -0.39 8.90 -4.49
N GLY A 241 -1.03 10.07 -4.34
CA GLY A 241 -0.74 11.23 -5.19
C GLY A 241 0.43 12.08 -4.72
N SER A 242 0.79 12.01 -3.45
CA SER A 242 1.94 12.73 -2.89
C SER A 242 3.17 11.81 -2.87
N TYR A 243 4.22 12.21 -3.59
CA TYR A 243 5.45 11.43 -3.78
C TYR A 243 6.72 12.26 -3.59
N THR A 244 6.60 13.46 -3.02
CA THR A 244 7.72 14.31 -2.62
C THR A 244 7.44 14.92 -1.24
N PRO A 245 8.48 15.33 -0.49
CA PRO A 245 8.30 15.90 0.85
C PRO A 245 7.42 17.15 0.91
N GLN A 246 7.28 17.88 -0.20
CA GLN A 246 6.47 19.09 -0.27
C GLN A 246 5.01 18.81 -0.62
N MET A 247 4.70 17.59 -1.05
CA MET A 247 3.35 17.19 -1.44
C MET A 247 2.60 16.60 -0.25
N ARG A 248 1.27 16.81 -0.24
CA ARG A 248 0.42 16.35 0.85
C ARG A 248 -1.01 16.17 0.37
N GLU A 249 -1.62 15.05 0.65
CA GLU A 249 -3.02 14.74 0.36
C GLU A 249 -3.86 14.68 1.64
N LEU A 250 -3.28 14.10 2.70
CA LEU A 250 -4.00 13.83 3.94
C LEU A 250 -3.61 14.84 5.02
N PRO A 251 -4.58 15.30 5.82
CA PRO A 251 -4.30 16.21 6.92
C PRO A 251 -3.50 15.52 8.02
N VAL A 252 -2.52 16.23 8.54
CA VAL A 252 -1.62 15.78 9.62
C VAL A 252 -2.40 15.23 10.83
N GLY A 253 -3.47 15.92 11.22
CA GLY A 253 -4.31 15.49 12.34
C GLY A 253 -4.92 14.10 12.18
N LEU A 254 -5.21 13.68 10.94
CA LEU A 254 -5.74 12.35 10.65
C LEU A 254 -4.66 11.28 10.88
N LEU A 255 -3.44 11.51 10.40
CA LEU A 255 -2.33 10.58 10.60
C LEU A 255 -1.97 10.46 12.09
N GLN A 256 -1.91 11.61 12.79
CA GLN A 256 -1.65 11.63 14.22
C GLN A 256 -2.73 10.92 15.03
N MET A 257 -4.00 11.05 14.64
CA MET A 257 -5.10 10.32 15.27
C MET A 257 -4.96 8.81 15.04
N ALA A 258 -4.59 8.39 13.83
CA ALA A 258 -4.43 6.98 13.49
C ALA A 258 -3.29 6.32 14.29
N THR A 259 -2.28 7.09 14.69
CA THR A 259 -1.15 6.57 15.49
C THR A 259 -1.34 6.70 17.00
N LYS A 260 -2.42 7.30 17.46
CA LYS A 260 -2.72 7.38 18.90
C LYS A 260 -3.20 6.02 19.42
N HIS A 261 -2.32 5.31 20.06
CA HIS A 261 -2.68 4.10 20.80
C HIS A 261 -2.91 4.52 22.27
N GLU A 262 -4.16 4.52 22.71
CA GLU A 262 -4.47 4.79 24.10
C GLU A 262 -3.88 3.72 25.01
N LYS A 263 -2.94 4.12 25.86
CA LYS A 263 -2.12 3.24 26.69
C LYS A 263 -2.83 2.61 27.88
N ALA A 264 -4.06 2.88 28.24
CA ALA A 264 -4.45 2.42 29.58
C ALA A 264 -5.90 2.15 29.92
N HIS A 265 -6.85 2.49 29.16
CA HIS A 265 -8.22 2.24 29.62
C HIS A 265 -9.05 1.41 28.63
N TRP A 266 -9.34 0.20 29.04
CA TRP A 266 -10.18 -0.78 28.34
C TRP A 266 -11.62 -0.34 28.12
N HIS A 267 -11.93 0.95 28.21
CA HIS A 267 -13.20 1.46 27.76
C HIS A 267 -13.14 1.67 26.25
N PHE A 268 -13.22 0.57 25.54
CA PHE A 268 -13.48 0.57 24.11
C PHE A 268 -14.82 1.30 23.91
N HIS A 269 -14.75 2.57 23.54
CA HIS A 269 -15.93 3.27 23.08
C HIS A 269 -16.38 2.59 21.80
N LYS A 270 -17.30 1.67 21.92
CA LYS A 270 -17.83 0.79 20.88
C LYS A 270 -18.30 1.55 19.62
N HIS A 271 -18.43 2.86 19.71
CA HIS A 271 -19.06 3.67 18.68
C HIS A 271 -18.16 4.72 18.01
N ALA A 272 -16.94 4.95 18.49
CA ALA A 272 -16.02 5.92 17.87
C ALA A 272 -14.57 5.70 18.36
N PRO A 273 -13.92 4.60 17.97
CA PRO A 273 -12.57 4.32 18.47
C PRO A 273 -11.54 5.36 17.97
N GLU A 274 -10.63 5.76 18.84
CA GLU A 274 -9.44 6.54 18.47
C GLU A 274 -8.31 5.57 18.14
N GLY A 275 -7.60 5.86 17.05
CA GLY A 275 -6.53 5.02 16.57
C GLY A 275 -6.83 4.44 15.19
N GLY A 276 -5.90 3.68 14.70
CA GLY A 276 -5.96 3.06 13.37
C GLY A 276 -4.64 2.40 13.03
N VAL A 277 -4.41 2.13 11.76
CA VAL A 277 -3.16 1.57 11.25
C VAL A 277 -2.72 2.38 10.04
N ILE A 278 -1.45 2.76 10.00
CA ILE A 278 -0.85 3.38 8.81
C ILE A 278 0.05 2.33 8.16
N VAL A 279 -0.34 1.92 6.96
CA VAL A 279 0.38 0.95 6.14
C VAL A 279 1.13 1.72 5.04
N VAL A 280 2.39 1.41 4.83
CA VAL A 280 3.21 2.04 3.80
C VAL A 280 3.76 0.98 2.84
N ASP A 281 4.09 1.39 1.63
CA ASP A 281 4.76 0.50 0.67
C ASP A 281 6.17 0.14 1.17
N THR A 282 6.96 1.14 1.64
CA THR A 282 8.22 0.93 2.37
C THR A 282 8.39 1.98 3.45
N LEU A 283 9.02 1.63 4.55
CA LEU A 283 9.34 2.56 5.64
C LEU A 283 10.28 3.65 5.15
N ASP A 284 11.35 3.26 4.46
CA ASP A 284 12.37 4.19 3.99
C ASP A 284 11.79 5.23 3.03
N GLY A 285 11.05 4.79 2.01
CA GLY A 285 10.38 5.68 1.06
C GLY A 285 9.37 6.60 1.72
N ALA A 286 8.54 6.07 2.61
CA ALA A 286 7.51 6.85 3.31
C ALA A 286 8.13 7.95 4.19
N LEU A 287 9.21 7.63 4.91
CA LEU A 287 9.87 8.58 5.81
C LEU A 287 10.69 9.66 5.08
N LYS A 288 11.19 9.33 3.89
CA LYS A 288 11.99 10.26 3.06
C LYS A 288 11.13 11.12 2.13
N GLU A 289 10.02 10.59 1.61
CA GLU A 289 9.33 11.17 0.46
C GLU A 289 7.84 11.48 0.67
N ALA A 290 7.18 10.83 1.63
CA ALA A 290 5.75 11.08 1.88
C ALA A 290 5.58 12.35 2.74
N GLY A 291 5.23 13.45 2.09
CA GLY A 291 5.14 14.75 2.76
C GLY A 291 4.20 14.78 3.96
N GLU A 292 3.07 14.09 3.92
CA GLU A 292 2.13 14.00 5.05
C GLU A 292 2.70 13.19 6.22
N VAL A 293 3.50 12.15 5.94
CA VAL A 293 4.18 11.35 6.98
C VAL A 293 5.26 12.18 7.67
N ILE A 294 6.04 12.89 6.86
CA ILE A 294 7.10 13.80 7.34
C ILE A 294 6.48 14.94 8.17
N ALA A 295 5.43 15.58 7.65
CA ALA A 295 4.74 16.69 8.32
C ALA A 295 4.07 16.25 9.64
N ALA A 296 3.60 15.02 9.73
CA ALA A 296 3.02 14.46 10.95
C ALA A 296 4.07 14.05 11.98
N GLY A 297 5.35 14.03 11.61
CA GLY A 297 6.47 13.67 12.49
C GLY A 297 6.46 12.22 12.91
N LEU A 298 5.96 11.32 12.04
CA LEU A 298 5.79 9.91 12.37
C LEU A 298 7.13 9.17 12.44
N GLN A 299 7.20 8.23 13.37
CA GLN A 299 8.37 7.39 13.58
C GLN A 299 8.18 6.03 12.89
N PRO A 300 9.26 5.32 12.55
CA PRO A 300 9.15 3.99 11.95
C PRO A 300 8.25 3.02 12.74
N THR A 301 8.29 3.11 14.06
CA THR A 301 7.50 2.27 14.97
C THR A 301 5.99 2.50 14.89
N GLN A 302 5.56 3.57 14.23
CA GLN A 302 4.14 3.94 14.08
C GLN A 302 3.58 3.53 12.71
N LEU A 303 4.42 2.94 11.86
CA LEU A 303 4.10 2.55 10.50
C LEU A 303 4.27 1.03 10.34
N VAL A 304 3.51 0.45 9.44
CA VAL A 304 3.60 -0.98 9.12
C VAL A 304 3.87 -1.10 7.62
N GLU A 305 4.87 -1.86 7.21
CA GLU A 305 5.11 -2.13 5.80
C GLU A 305 4.08 -3.11 5.23
N LEU A 306 3.68 -2.91 3.99
CA LEU A 306 2.73 -3.79 3.32
C LEU A 306 3.26 -5.23 3.25
N GLY A 307 4.56 -5.41 3.03
CA GLY A 307 5.21 -6.73 3.02
C GLY A 307 5.11 -7.47 4.36
N GLU A 308 5.16 -6.72 5.48
CA GLU A 308 4.97 -7.30 6.82
C GLU A 308 3.54 -7.83 7.01
N LEU A 309 2.54 -7.13 6.50
CA LEU A 309 1.14 -7.59 6.56
C LEU A 309 0.94 -8.87 5.75
N ILE A 310 1.62 -8.98 4.61
CA ILE A 310 1.59 -10.18 3.77
C ILE A 310 2.19 -11.37 4.54
N MET A 311 3.29 -11.15 5.23
CA MET A 311 3.93 -12.16 6.09
C MET A 311 2.96 -12.66 7.18
N LEU A 312 2.33 -11.73 7.90
CA LEU A 312 1.37 -12.07 8.95
C LEU A 312 0.18 -12.87 8.43
N ARG A 313 -0.29 -12.54 7.23
CA ARG A 313 -1.38 -13.26 6.57
C ARG A 313 -0.96 -14.70 6.24
N ARG A 314 0.22 -14.89 5.63
CA ARG A 314 0.75 -16.23 5.30
C ARG A 314 0.91 -17.10 6.54
N MET A 315 1.52 -16.56 7.59
CA MET A 315 1.68 -17.26 8.87
C MET A 315 0.34 -17.73 9.45
N ARG A 316 -0.70 -16.91 9.29
CA ARG A 316 -2.05 -17.24 9.78
C ARG A 316 -2.69 -18.34 8.92
N GLU A 317 -2.59 -18.24 7.60
CA GLU A 317 -3.07 -19.27 6.68
C GLU A 317 -2.39 -20.62 6.97
N GLU A 318 -1.07 -20.62 7.16
CA GLU A 318 -0.30 -21.81 7.54
C GLU A 318 -0.71 -22.38 8.89
N ALA A 319 -1.02 -21.53 9.85
CA ALA A 319 -1.50 -21.97 11.17
C ALA A 319 -2.90 -22.58 11.10
N ASP A 320 -3.80 -21.96 10.34
CA ASP A 320 -5.17 -22.45 10.14
C ASP A 320 -5.15 -23.81 9.40
N ASP A 321 -4.29 -23.98 8.39
CA ASP A 321 -4.09 -25.25 7.67
C ASP A 321 -3.53 -26.33 8.60
N ALA A 322 -2.56 -25.99 9.46
CA ALA A 322 -1.98 -26.90 10.43
C ALA A 322 -3.01 -27.34 11.50
N GLU A 323 -3.93 -26.46 11.89
CA GLU A 323 -5.03 -26.82 12.81
C GLU A 323 -6.00 -27.81 12.15
N VAL A 324 -6.35 -27.60 10.88
CA VAL A 324 -7.22 -28.49 10.10
C VAL A 324 -6.55 -29.88 9.93
N GLU A 325 -5.24 -29.92 9.65
CA GLU A 325 -4.48 -31.18 9.57
C GLU A 325 -4.37 -31.90 10.92
N SER A 326 -4.27 -31.14 12.03
CA SER A 326 -4.16 -31.72 13.36
C SER A 326 -5.50 -32.29 13.87
N GLU A 327 -6.62 -31.73 13.43
CA GLU A 327 -7.95 -32.30 13.74
C GLU A 327 -8.22 -33.60 12.97
N THR A 328 -7.56 -33.78 11.81
CA THR A 328 -7.68 -35.00 11.03
C THR A 328 -6.63 -36.06 11.43
N ALA A 329 -5.56 -35.69 12.11
CA ALA A 329 -4.53 -36.60 12.62
C ALA A 329 -4.46 -36.47 14.14
N SER A 330 -5.02 -37.44 14.87
CA SER A 330 -4.93 -37.49 16.33
C SER A 330 -3.50 -37.80 16.79
N ILE A 331 -2.63 -36.80 16.83
CA ILE A 331 -1.26 -36.90 17.40
C ILE A 331 -0.93 -35.60 18.16
N ALA A 332 -0.29 -35.78 19.31
CA ALA A 332 -0.07 -34.80 20.37
C ALA A 332 0.70 -33.51 20.00
N PRO A 333 0.42 -32.40 20.66
CA PRO A 333 1.05 -31.11 20.37
C PRO A 333 2.42 -30.98 21.03
N SER A 334 3.48 -31.30 20.33
CA SER A 334 4.84 -31.18 20.89
C SER A 334 5.90 -30.52 20.01
N GLU A 335 5.59 -30.07 18.80
CA GLU A 335 6.60 -29.52 17.89
C GLU A 335 6.50 -28.02 17.55
N LEU A 336 5.38 -27.37 17.89
CA LEU A 336 5.24 -25.92 17.61
C LEU A 336 6.14 -25.03 18.48
N ASP A 337 6.70 -25.56 19.56
CA ASP A 337 7.55 -24.80 20.49
C ASP A 337 9.00 -24.60 20.00
N LYS A 338 9.37 -25.14 18.83
CA LYS A 338 10.76 -25.13 18.33
C LYS A 338 11.06 -24.06 17.28
N LEU A 339 10.06 -23.29 16.85
CA LEU A 339 10.31 -22.21 15.92
C LEU A 339 10.80 -20.96 16.67
N ASP A 340 12.11 -20.75 16.62
CA ASP A 340 12.75 -19.59 17.23
C ASP A 340 12.59 -18.37 16.29
N PHE A 341 11.62 -17.53 16.58
CA PHE A 341 11.34 -16.29 15.85
C PHE A 341 12.17 -15.10 16.34
N SER A 342 13.36 -15.34 16.89
CA SER A 342 14.18 -14.27 17.46
C SER A 342 14.87 -13.37 16.42
N GLY A 343 14.72 -13.67 15.12
CA GLY A 343 15.51 -13.06 14.07
C GLY A 343 14.86 -11.95 13.22
N THR A 344 13.61 -11.58 13.48
CA THR A 344 12.97 -10.50 12.70
C THR A 344 12.83 -9.23 13.53
N PRO A 345 13.61 -8.18 13.21
CA PRO A 345 13.64 -6.96 14.03
C PRO A 345 12.39 -6.07 13.90
N SER A 346 11.64 -6.20 12.83
CA SER A 346 10.64 -5.21 12.44
C SER A 346 9.34 -5.26 13.28
N ILE A 347 8.82 -6.45 13.60
CA ILE A 347 7.57 -6.57 14.40
C ILE A 347 7.78 -6.09 15.84
N LYS A 348 9.00 -6.20 16.37
CA LYS A 348 9.32 -5.68 17.69
C LYS A 348 9.24 -4.16 17.76
N SER A 349 9.56 -3.46 16.67
CA SER A 349 9.59 -2.00 16.64
C SER A 349 8.20 -1.37 16.59
N ALA A 350 7.25 -2.01 15.91
CA ALA A 350 5.90 -1.47 15.76
C ALA A 350 5.10 -1.43 17.10
N PHE A 351 5.54 -2.17 18.12
CA PHE A 351 4.78 -2.36 19.35
C PHE A 351 5.54 -2.04 20.64
N THR A 352 6.79 -1.58 20.55
CA THR A 352 7.51 -1.09 21.72
C THR A 352 7.26 0.42 21.90
N SER A 353 6.36 0.75 22.78
CA SER A 353 6.29 2.13 23.28
C SER A 353 7.58 2.41 24.06
N SER A 354 8.29 3.42 23.64
CA SER A 354 9.48 3.91 24.33
C SER A 354 9.06 4.61 25.62
N ASP A 355 9.15 3.91 26.74
CA ASP A 355 9.31 4.58 28.01
C ASP A 355 10.80 4.84 28.20
N GLY A 356 11.23 5.97 27.64
CA GLY A 356 12.57 6.49 27.86
C GLY A 356 12.57 7.47 28.99
N ASP A 357 12.73 7.01 30.20
CA ASP A 357 13.17 7.88 31.27
C ASP A 357 14.54 7.41 31.76
N SER A 358 15.53 8.06 31.16
CA SER A 358 16.93 7.89 31.56
C SER A 358 17.26 8.80 32.75
N ARG A 359 17.32 8.26 33.92
CA ARG A 359 18.05 8.88 35.00
C ARG A 359 19.15 7.97 35.50
N SER A 360 20.34 8.35 35.14
CA SER A 360 21.58 7.84 35.69
C SER A 360 21.78 8.32 37.14
N SER A 361 22.17 7.44 38.02
CA SER A 361 23.03 7.80 39.17
C SER A 361 23.58 6.56 39.87
N PRO A 362 24.68 6.72 40.59
CA PRO A 362 25.76 5.74 40.59
C PRO A 362 25.82 4.79 41.78
N SER A 363 26.68 3.80 41.56
CA SER A 363 27.15 2.77 42.47
C SER A 363 27.38 3.12 43.92
N LYS A 364 27.03 2.22 44.83
CA LYS A 364 27.81 1.94 46.04
C LYS A 364 27.67 0.45 46.44
N GLU A 365 28.82 -0.16 46.60
CA GLU A 365 29.02 -1.46 47.20
C GLU A 365 28.64 -1.52 48.67
N SER A 366 28.08 -2.60 49.13
CA SER A 366 28.44 -3.20 50.41
C SER A 366 27.90 -4.59 50.57
N THR A 367 28.78 -5.43 51.04
CA THR A 367 28.68 -6.82 51.42
C THR A 367 27.71 -7.12 52.54
N THR A 368 27.02 -8.25 52.52
CA THR A 368 27.17 -9.37 53.48
C THR A 368 26.00 -10.35 53.42
N SER A 369 26.33 -11.57 53.63
CA SER A 369 25.71 -12.87 53.61
C SER A 369 24.40 -13.09 54.35
N SER A 370 23.50 -13.95 53.79
CA SER A 370 22.96 -15.10 54.55
C SER A 370 22.11 -16.00 53.67
N LYS A 371 22.17 -17.28 53.98
CA LYS A 371 21.61 -18.41 53.24
C LYS A 371 20.09 -18.57 53.46
N GLY A 372 19.37 -18.86 52.36
CA GLY A 372 18.04 -19.43 52.37
C GLY A 372 17.73 -20.02 50.98
N PRO A 373 17.03 -21.14 50.88
CA PRO A 373 16.82 -21.79 49.60
C PRO A 373 15.74 -21.07 48.79
N HIS A 374 16.17 -20.48 47.70
CA HIS A 374 15.25 -19.84 46.74
C HIS A 374 14.69 -20.87 45.78
N PHE A 375 13.39 -21.06 45.85
CA PHE A 375 12.59 -21.59 44.76
C PHE A 375 12.70 -20.67 43.54
N LEU A 376 13.41 -21.14 42.55
CA LEU A 376 13.42 -20.51 41.23
C LEU A 376 12.05 -20.63 40.60
N HIS A 377 11.25 -19.58 40.70
CA HIS A 377 10.08 -19.42 39.84
C HIS A 377 10.59 -19.24 38.42
N ARG A 378 10.57 -20.33 37.67
CA ARG A 378 10.72 -20.34 36.21
C ARG A 378 9.53 -19.57 35.65
N ARG A 379 9.69 -18.28 35.41
CA ARG A 379 8.69 -17.48 34.67
C ARG A 379 8.50 -18.15 33.31
N SER A 380 7.33 -18.69 33.13
CA SER A 380 7.00 -19.53 32.01
C SER A 380 7.00 -18.77 30.69
N SER A 381 7.52 -19.41 29.66
CA SER A 381 7.45 -18.97 28.26
C SER A 381 6.02 -18.69 27.78
N SER A 382 5.01 -19.18 28.48
CA SER A 382 3.60 -18.98 28.15
C SER A 382 3.11 -17.53 28.24
N GLN A 383 3.74 -16.68 29.07
CA GLN A 383 3.35 -15.26 29.15
C GLN A 383 3.78 -14.44 27.93
N ARG A 384 4.87 -14.82 27.31
CA ARG A 384 5.40 -14.12 26.14
C ARG A 384 4.63 -14.47 24.87
N SER A 385 4.15 -15.69 24.74
CA SER A 385 3.28 -16.12 23.64
C SER A 385 1.90 -15.47 23.73
N THR A 386 1.32 -15.38 24.92
CA THR A 386 0.00 -14.75 25.12
C THR A 386 0.01 -13.25 24.85
N GLU A 387 1.11 -12.55 25.13
CA GLU A 387 1.22 -11.12 24.78
C GLU A 387 1.37 -10.89 23.28
N LYS A 388 2.11 -11.77 22.59
CA LYS A 388 2.28 -11.72 21.13
C LYS A 388 0.95 -11.94 20.41
N HIS A 389 0.21 -12.98 20.78
CA HIS A 389 -1.14 -13.26 20.24
C HIS A 389 -2.10 -12.08 20.48
N LYS A 390 -2.09 -11.48 21.65
CA LYS A 390 -2.93 -10.32 21.97
C LYS A 390 -2.62 -9.10 21.09
N LYS A 391 -1.37 -8.91 20.72
CA LYS A 391 -0.95 -7.80 19.84
C LYS A 391 -1.36 -8.07 18.39
N GLU A 392 -1.20 -9.30 17.92
CA GLU A 392 -1.62 -9.73 16.58
C GLU A 392 -3.15 -9.63 16.45
N ASP A 393 -3.89 -10.04 17.46
CA ASP A 393 -5.34 -9.89 17.50
C ASP A 393 -5.78 -8.42 17.48
N ALA A 394 -5.02 -7.55 18.14
CA ALA A 394 -5.30 -6.11 18.14
C ALA A 394 -5.07 -5.49 16.76
N LEU A 395 -3.97 -5.82 16.08
CA LEU A 395 -3.69 -5.36 14.71
C LEU A 395 -4.75 -5.87 13.74
N ALA A 396 -5.08 -7.16 13.79
CA ALA A 396 -6.11 -7.77 12.96
C ALA A 396 -7.46 -7.07 13.13
N ARG A 397 -7.82 -6.73 14.38
CA ARG A 397 -9.05 -5.99 14.69
C ARG A 397 -9.03 -4.57 14.09
N TRP A 398 -7.91 -3.85 14.23
CA TRP A 398 -7.77 -2.51 13.64
C TRP A 398 -7.85 -2.56 12.11
N LEU A 399 -7.24 -3.56 11.49
CA LEU A 399 -7.29 -3.75 10.03
C LEU A 399 -8.70 -4.09 9.54
N ARG A 400 -9.50 -4.76 10.36
CA ARG A 400 -10.87 -5.17 10.02
C ARG A 400 -11.90 -4.05 10.29
N ASP A 401 -11.82 -3.45 11.48
CA ASP A 401 -12.88 -2.58 12.02
C ASP A 401 -12.46 -1.12 12.16
N GLY A 402 -11.17 -0.81 12.10
CA GLY A 402 -10.61 0.53 12.31
C GLY A 402 -10.41 1.34 11.04
N THR A 403 -9.79 2.49 11.20
CA THR A 403 -9.33 3.31 10.08
C THR A 403 -7.96 2.82 9.65
N VAL A 404 -7.86 2.38 8.41
CA VAL A 404 -6.61 1.94 7.79
C VAL A 404 -6.20 2.99 6.76
N ILE A 405 -5.01 3.54 6.91
CA ILE A 405 -4.44 4.49 5.95
C ILE A 405 -3.32 3.77 5.21
N TYR A 406 -3.49 3.58 3.90
CA TYR A 406 -2.43 3.07 3.03
C TYR A 406 -1.77 4.25 2.32
N LYS A 407 -0.50 4.46 2.59
CA LYS A 407 0.30 5.50 1.94
C LYS A 407 1.36 4.87 1.05
N SER A 408 1.33 5.19 -0.24
CA SER A 408 2.33 4.74 -1.20
C SER A 408 3.04 5.94 -1.85
N VAL A 409 4.35 5.87 -1.95
CA VAL A 409 5.18 6.78 -2.75
C VAL A 409 5.58 6.15 -4.08
N GLY A 410 5.29 4.86 -4.24
CA GLY A 410 5.57 4.08 -5.44
C GLY A 410 6.95 3.43 -5.44
N LEU A 411 6.99 2.17 -5.85
CA LEU A 411 8.22 1.37 -5.91
C LEU A 411 8.45 0.86 -7.33
N GLY A 412 9.66 1.04 -7.84
CA GLY A 412 10.12 0.40 -9.08
C GLY A 412 10.08 -1.11 -9.02
N LEU A 413 10.26 -1.65 -7.82
CA LEU A 413 10.16 -3.08 -7.53
C LEU A 413 8.80 -3.68 -7.96
N MET A 414 7.70 -2.98 -7.68
CA MET A 414 6.38 -3.43 -8.12
C MET A 414 6.29 -3.46 -9.66
N ASP A 415 6.88 -2.45 -10.31
CA ASP A 415 6.91 -2.37 -11.77
C ASP A 415 7.80 -3.47 -12.37
N LEU A 416 8.90 -3.82 -11.71
CA LEU A 416 9.78 -4.93 -12.11
C LEU A 416 9.02 -6.26 -12.04
N ALA A 417 8.45 -6.58 -10.88
CA ALA A 417 7.78 -7.85 -10.64
C ALA A 417 6.57 -8.03 -11.59
N VAL A 418 5.71 -7.02 -11.66
CA VAL A 418 4.54 -7.01 -12.57
C VAL A 418 4.98 -7.03 -14.02
N GLY A 419 6.00 -6.25 -14.36
CA GLY A 419 6.49 -6.13 -15.74
C GLY A 419 7.06 -7.44 -16.28
N MET A 420 7.85 -8.16 -15.49
CA MET A 420 8.39 -9.47 -15.87
C MET A 420 7.25 -10.46 -16.13
N HIS A 421 6.30 -10.56 -15.22
CA HIS A 421 5.14 -11.42 -15.36
C HIS A 421 4.25 -11.04 -16.56
N LEU A 422 4.08 -9.73 -16.80
CA LEU A 422 3.30 -9.22 -17.93
C LEU A 422 3.97 -9.58 -19.27
N VAL A 423 5.29 -9.54 -19.34
CA VAL A 423 6.05 -9.94 -20.55
C VAL A 423 5.83 -11.44 -20.84
N GLU A 424 5.85 -12.28 -19.83
CA GLU A 424 5.58 -13.72 -19.97
C GLU A 424 4.15 -13.95 -20.48
N LEU A 425 3.17 -13.37 -19.83
CA LEU A 425 1.76 -13.47 -20.23
C LEU A 425 1.52 -12.94 -21.65
N ALA A 426 2.19 -11.83 -22.01
CA ALA A 426 2.08 -11.27 -23.36
C ALA A 426 2.64 -12.22 -24.43
N LYS A 427 3.75 -12.90 -24.14
CA LYS A 427 4.31 -13.95 -25.01
C LYS A 427 3.34 -15.11 -25.19
N GLU A 428 2.74 -15.58 -24.09
CA GLU A 428 1.75 -16.67 -24.11
C GLU A 428 0.51 -16.32 -24.96
N LYS A 429 0.06 -15.05 -24.82
CA LYS A 429 -1.11 -14.57 -25.57
C LYS A 429 -0.75 -14.11 -27.01
N GLY A 430 0.52 -14.14 -27.41
CA GLY A 430 0.96 -13.68 -28.72
C GLY A 430 0.77 -12.17 -28.93
N ILE A 431 0.86 -11.38 -27.86
CA ILE A 431 0.66 -9.92 -27.89
C ILE A 431 2.00 -9.22 -27.74
N GLY A 432 2.20 -8.13 -28.47
CA GLY A 432 3.44 -7.36 -28.43
C GLY A 432 4.28 -7.53 -29.69
N THR A 433 5.33 -6.71 -29.78
CA THR A 433 6.30 -6.83 -30.86
C THR A 433 7.52 -7.58 -30.33
N GLN A 434 7.80 -8.71 -30.96
CA GLN A 434 8.99 -9.50 -30.65
C GLN A 434 10.15 -9.02 -31.53
N VAL A 435 11.28 -8.72 -30.92
CA VAL A 435 12.49 -8.26 -31.60
C VAL A 435 13.61 -9.25 -31.32
N ASP A 436 14.04 -9.95 -32.35
CA ASP A 436 15.10 -10.97 -32.27
C ASP A 436 16.48 -10.33 -32.42
N GLY A 437 17.49 -10.97 -31.87
CA GLY A 437 18.88 -10.66 -32.11
C GLY A 437 19.52 -9.66 -31.14
N PHE A 438 19.01 -9.57 -29.97
CA PHE A 438 19.65 -8.83 -28.86
C PHE A 438 20.60 -9.73 -28.09
#